data_84badeb4194a3945effe30a533a883c2
#
_entry.id   84badeb4194a3945effe30a533a883c2
#
_cell.length_a   1.000
_cell.length_b   1.000
_cell.length_c   1.000
_cell.angle_alpha   90.00
_cell.angle_beta   90.00
_cell.angle_gamma   90.00
#
_symmetry.space_group_name_H-M   'P 1'
#
loop_
_entity.id
_entity.type
_entity.pdbx_description
1 polymer ?
#
loop_
_entity_poly.entity_id
_entity_poly.type
_entity_poly.pdbx_seq_one_letter_code
_entity_poly.pdbx_strand_id
1 'polypeptide(L)'
;RYNIELGGENVTQAELDAAAEVTHVRPLVDRLEAGYSHPVSERGVNFSTGERQLLSFARALVRKPDILLLDEATSSVDTETEALVQDALHHLMAGKTSIVVAHRLSTIKDVDRIYVMHQGEICERGRHEELLAQRGLYWRLYQLQYAHQEGRSVA
;
A
#
# COMPACT_ATOMS: atom_id res chain seq x y z
N ARG A 1 1.50 -13.80 14.80
CA ARG A 1 2.03 -14.82 13.90
C ARG A 1 0.93 -15.34 12.98
N TYR A 2 -0.06 -16.05 13.49
CA TYR A 2 -1.15 -16.66 12.72
C TYR A 2 -1.80 -15.70 11.67
N ASN A 3 -2.01 -14.44 12.04
CA ASN A 3 -2.61 -13.44 11.15
C ASN A 3 -1.73 -13.02 9.95
N ILE A 4 -0.42 -13.20 10.04
CA ILE A 4 0.50 -12.95 8.93
C ILE A 4 0.60 -14.22 8.07
N GLU A 5 0.71 -15.37 8.70
CA GLU A 5 0.84 -16.67 8.01
C GLU A 5 -0.44 -17.08 7.24
N LEU A 6 -1.63 -16.76 7.74
CA LEU A 6 -2.98 -17.11 7.25
C LEU A 6 -3.03 -18.18 6.15
N GLY A 7 -2.95 -19.47 6.56
CA GLY A 7 -3.00 -20.61 5.66
C GLY A 7 -1.74 -20.82 4.79
N GLY A 8 -0.63 -20.14 5.08
CA GLY A 8 0.69 -20.49 4.55
C GLY A 8 1.23 -21.68 5.33
N GLU A 9 1.33 -22.84 4.71
CA GLU A 9 2.02 -23.97 5.27
C GLU A 9 3.53 -23.71 5.24
N ASN A 10 4.22 -23.92 6.38
CA ASN A 10 5.69 -23.89 6.48
C ASN A 10 6.38 -22.52 6.37
N VAL A 11 5.76 -21.43 6.82
CA VAL A 11 6.48 -20.14 6.97
C VAL A 11 7.51 -20.26 8.09
N THR A 12 8.77 -20.12 7.73
CA THR A 12 9.87 -20.13 8.70
C THR A 12 9.90 -18.82 9.51
N GLN A 13 10.52 -18.86 10.71
CA GLN A 13 10.71 -17.65 11.51
C GLN A 13 11.53 -16.60 10.76
N ALA A 14 12.54 -17.01 10.00
CA ALA A 14 13.37 -16.10 9.19
C ALA A 14 12.57 -15.38 8.10
N GLU A 15 11.63 -16.07 7.44
CA GLU A 15 10.75 -15.46 6.42
C GLU A 15 9.75 -14.48 7.05
N LEU A 16 9.23 -14.82 8.22
CA LEU A 16 8.35 -13.96 8.99
C LEU A 16 9.07 -12.68 9.42
N ASP A 17 10.29 -12.81 9.96
CA ASP A 17 11.11 -11.68 10.38
C ASP A 17 11.51 -10.80 9.19
N ALA A 18 11.92 -11.38 8.07
CA ALA A 18 12.24 -10.64 6.86
C ALA A 18 11.03 -9.87 6.32
N ALA A 19 9.85 -10.48 6.32
CA ALA A 19 8.62 -9.80 5.90
C ALA A 19 8.26 -8.65 6.86
N ALA A 20 8.44 -8.85 8.17
CA ALA A 20 8.16 -7.83 9.18
C ALA A 20 9.11 -6.63 9.07
N GLU A 21 10.38 -6.84 8.75
CA GLU A 21 11.36 -5.76 8.50
C GLU A 21 10.96 -4.95 7.27
N VAL A 22 10.78 -5.62 6.12
CA VAL A 22 10.47 -4.97 4.83
C VAL A 22 9.16 -4.19 4.87
N THR A 23 8.20 -4.64 5.68
CA THR A 23 6.88 -3.99 5.78
C THR A 23 6.74 -3.09 7.01
N HIS A 24 7.82 -2.76 7.71
CA HIS A 24 7.81 -1.94 8.93
C HIS A 24 6.89 -2.48 10.05
N VAL A 25 6.59 -3.78 10.03
CA VAL A 25 5.81 -4.44 11.09
C VAL A 25 6.68 -4.78 12.30
N ARG A 26 8.00 -4.87 12.15
CA ARG A 26 8.92 -5.26 13.22
C ARG A 26 8.80 -4.38 14.47
N PRO A 27 8.83 -3.02 14.39
CA PRO A 27 8.66 -2.16 15.56
C PRO A 27 7.30 -2.34 16.24
N LEU A 28 6.25 -2.66 15.45
CA LEU A 28 4.94 -2.99 16.00
C LEU A 28 4.98 -4.27 16.83
N VAL A 29 5.60 -5.33 16.31
CA VAL A 29 5.73 -6.62 17.01
C VAL A 29 6.55 -6.47 18.29
N ASP A 30 7.65 -5.72 18.25
CA ASP A 30 8.58 -5.55 19.37
C ASP A 30 7.96 -4.80 20.58
N ARG A 31 6.95 -3.94 20.34
CA ARG A 31 6.22 -3.25 21.43
C ARG A 31 5.08 -4.05 22.04
N LEU A 32 4.71 -5.20 21.45
CA LEU A 32 3.65 -6.06 21.96
C LEU A 32 4.20 -7.02 23.00
N GLU A 33 3.53 -7.17 24.17
CA GLU A 33 3.99 -8.03 25.27
C GLU A 33 4.30 -9.46 24.85
N ALA A 34 3.49 -10.03 23.95
CA ALA A 34 3.67 -11.41 23.47
C ALA A 34 4.29 -11.46 22.05
N GLY A 35 4.85 -10.35 21.53
CA GLY A 35 5.45 -10.29 20.22
C GLY A 35 4.52 -10.85 19.13
N TYR A 36 5.02 -11.76 18.32
CA TYR A 36 4.22 -12.45 17.28
C TYR A 36 3.06 -13.29 17.81
N SER A 37 3.06 -13.66 19.09
CA SER A 37 1.98 -14.40 19.72
C SER A 37 0.89 -13.52 20.33
N HIS A 38 1.05 -12.19 20.25
CA HIS A 38 0.06 -11.26 20.77
C HIS A 38 -1.30 -11.45 20.07
N PRO A 39 -2.41 -11.52 20.84
CA PRO A 39 -3.73 -11.72 20.28
C PRO A 39 -4.17 -10.50 19.47
N VAL A 40 -4.74 -10.74 18.30
CA VAL A 40 -5.38 -9.72 17.48
C VAL A 40 -6.87 -9.74 17.77
N SER A 41 -7.38 -8.62 18.24
CA SER A 41 -8.82 -8.45 18.51
C SER A 41 -9.63 -8.59 17.22
N GLU A 42 -10.94 -8.82 17.34
CA GLU A 42 -11.83 -8.89 16.19
C GLU A 42 -11.66 -7.66 15.30
N ARG A 43 -11.49 -7.88 13.99
CA ARG A 43 -11.21 -6.85 12.96
C ARG A 43 -9.94 -6.03 13.21
N GLY A 44 -9.08 -6.45 14.15
CA GLY A 44 -7.83 -5.76 14.45
C GLY A 44 -8.01 -4.38 15.08
N VAL A 45 -9.07 -4.16 15.86
CA VAL A 45 -9.38 -2.85 16.47
C VAL A 45 -8.31 -2.36 17.46
N ASN A 46 -7.44 -3.24 17.92
CA ASN A 46 -6.28 -2.90 18.76
C ASN A 46 -5.08 -2.35 17.95
N PHE A 47 -5.22 -2.20 16.62
CA PHE A 47 -4.22 -1.60 15.74
C PHE A 47 -4.80 -0.39 15.00
N SER A 48 -3.95 0.59 14.70
CA SER A 48 -4.33 1.72 13.83
C SER A 48 -4.64 1.24 12.41
N THR A 49 -5.24 2.09 11.60
CA THR A 49 -5.52 1.77 10.18
C THR A 49 -4.24 1.49 9.41
N GLY A 50 -3.19 2.30 9.60
CA GLY A 50 -1.90 2.09 8.96
C GLY A 50 -1.22 0.80 9.40
N GLU A 51 -1.23 0.50 10.70
CA GLU A 51 -0.68 -0.75 11.23
C GLU A 51 -1.39 -1.99 10.67
N ARG A 52 -2.72 -1.95 10.53
CA ARG A 52 -3.46 -3.03 9.87
C ARG A 52 -3.06 -3.19 8.41
N GLN A 53 -2.78 -2.08 7.72
CA GLN A 53 -2.31 -2.12 6.33
C GLN A 53 -0.91 -2.72 6.22
N LEU A 54 0.04 -2.31 7.07
CA LEU A 54 1.38 -2.89 7.12
C LEU A 54 1.32 -4.41 7.42
N LEU A 55 0.47 -4.83 8.35
CA LEU A 55 0.23 -6.26 8.62
C LEU A 55 -0.33 -7.01 7.41
N SER A 56 -1.19 -6.36 6.61
CA SER A 56 -1.71 -6.94 5.38
C SER A 56 -0.63 -7.09 4.30
N PHE A 57 0.30 -6.15 4.23
CA PHE A 57 1.46 -6.24 3.34
C PHE A 57 2.43 -7.35 3.77
N ALA A 58 2.70 -7.49 5.08
CA ALA A 58 3.50 -8.60 5.60
C ALA A 58 2.89 -9.95 5.23
N ARG A 59 1.56 -10.08 5.35
CA ARG A 59 0.81 -11.26 4.93
C ARG A 59 0.96 -11.56 3.44
N ALA A 60 0.87 -10.54 2.60
CA ALA A 60 1.05 -10.69 1.16
C ALA A 60 2.49 -11.09 0.81
N LEU A 61 3.48 -10.48 1.47
CA LEU A 61 4.89 -10.72 1.20
C LEU A 61 5.33 -12.14 1.55
N VAL A 62 4.88 -12.66 2.70
CA VAL A 62 5.17 -14.03 3.17
C VAL A 62 4.70 -15.09 2.17
N ARG A 63 3.64 -14.79 1.40
CA ARG A 63 3.10 -15.67 0.36
C ARG A 63 3.92 -15.73 -0.91
N LYS A 64 4.86 -14.80 -1.11
CA LYS A 64 5.72 -14.70 -2.31
C LYS A 64 4.94 -14.76 -3.62
N PRO A 65 3.89 -13.95 -3.80
CA PRO A 65 3.08 -13.99 -5.01
C PRO A 65 3.86 -13.45 -6.21
N ASP A 66 3.60 -14.00 -7.40
CA ASP A 66 4.11 -13.48 -8.67
C ASP A 66 3.28 -12.28 -9.17
N ILE A 67 2.00 -12.25 -8.79
CA ILE A 67 1.04 -11.21 -9.19
C ILE A 67 0.40 -10.63 -7.94
N LEU A 68 0.36 -9.30 -7.86
CA LEU A 68 -0.28 -8.54 -6.80
C LEU A 68 -1.48 -7.77 -7.34
N LEU A 69 -2.60 -7.89 -6.66
CA LEU A 69 -3.76 -7.03 -6.87
C LEU A 69 -3.94 -6.19 -5.59
N LEU A 70 -3.80 -4.89 -5.72
CA LEU A 70 -3.84 -3.96 -4.60
C LEU A 70 -4.99 -2.97 -4.83
N ASP A 71 -5.93 -2.95 -3.89
CA ASP A 71 -6.97 -1.93 -3.81
C ASP A 71 -6.59 -1.00 -2.66
N GLU A 72 -6.11 0.18 -3.02
CA GLU A 72 -5.55 1.14 -2.08
C GLU A 72 -6.68 2.00 -1.47
N ALA A 73 -7.41 1.45 -0.52
CA ALA A 73 -8.40 2.19 0.27
C ALA A 73 -7.75 2.83 1.52
N THR A 74 -6.99 3.91 1.35
CA THR A 74 -6.25 4.55 2.45
C THR A 74 -6.74 5.95 2.78
N SER A 75 -7.97 6.10 3.23
CA SER A 75 -8.55 7.41 3.50
C SER A 75 -8.24 8.03 4.89
N SER A 76 -7.53 7.34 5.79
CA SER A 76 -7.39 7.78 7.19
C SER A 76 -6.12 7.26 7.88
N VAL A 77 -4.96 7.50 7.28
CA VAL A 77 -3.66 7.20 7.89
C VAL A 77 -3.00 8.53 8.24
N ASP A 78 -2.40 8.63 9.44
CA ASP A 78 -1.59 9.78 9.82
C ASP A 78 -0.34 9.90 8.94
N THR A 79 0.24 11.10 8.85
CA THR A 79 1.33 11.41 7.92
C THR A 79 2.58 10.56 8.15
N GLU A 80 2.90 10.22 9.39
CA GLU A 80 4.10 9.44 9.73
C GLU A 80 3.91 7.98 9.30
N THR A 81 2.79 7.38 9.64
CA THR A 81 2.44 6.02 9.23
C THR A 81 2.23 5.94 7.71
N GLU A 82 1.78 7.01 7.06
CA GLU A 82 1.63 7.07 5.61
C GLU A 82 2.96 6.84 4.88
N ALA A 83 4.04 7.46 5.33
CA ALA A 83 5.36 7.27 4.73
C ALA A 83 5.83 5.81 4.83
N LEU A 84 5.61 5.16 5.97
CA LEU A 84 5.92 3.74 6.17
C LEU A 84 5.08 2.83 5.26
N VAL A 85 3.79 3.14 5.10
CA VAL A 85 2.88 2.39 4.22
C VAL A 85 3.32 2.51 2.75
N GLN A 86 3.73 3.69 2.30
CA GLN A 86 4.21 3.90 0.92
C GLN A 86 5.52 3.16 0.68
N ASP A 87 6.47 3.22 1.62
CA ASP A 87 7.73 2.50 1.52
C ASP A 87 7.52 0.98 1.49
N ALA A 88 6.69 0.44 2.38
CA ALA A 88 6.32 -0.98 2.40
C ALA A 88 5.63 -1.42 1.11
N LEU A 89 4.76 -0.58 0.54
CA LEU A 89 4.08 -0.84 -0.74
C LEU A 89 5.10 -0.92 -1.88
N HIS A 90 6.05 0.00 -1.94
CA HIS A 90 7.12 0.00 -2.95
C HIS A 90 7.93 -1.31 -2.89
N HIS A 91 8.35 -1.72 -1.71
CA HIS A 91 9.07 -2.98 -1.51
C HIS A 91 8.22 -4.21 -1.86
N LEU A 92 6.93 -4.19 -1.53
CA LEU A 92 6.00 -5.28 -1.86
C LEU A 92 5.86 -5.49 -3.37
N MET A 93 5.82 -4.40 -4.15
CA MET A 93 5.68 -4.43 -5.62
C MET A 93 6.99 -4.79 -6.34
N ALA A 94 8.15 -4.58 -5.72
CA ALA A 94 9.45 -4.75 -6.36
C ALA A 94 9.61 -6.16 -6.95
N GLY A 95 9.94 -6.21 -8.26
CA GLY A 95 10.18 -7.46 -9.00
C GLY A 95 8.94 -8.31 -9.26
N LYS A 96 7.73 -7.76 -9.10
CA LYS A 96 6.46 -8.47 -9.31
C LYS A 96 5.56 -7.76 -10.31
N THR A 97 4.66 -8.51 -10.93
CA THR A 97 3.57 -7.92 -11.70
C THR A 97 2.51 -7.41 -10.75
N SER A 98 2.30 -6.09 -10.71
CA SER A 98 1.37 -5.45 -9.78
C SER A 98 0.29 -4.68 -10.52
N ILE A 99 -0.97 -4.88 -10.13
CA ILE A 99 -2.11 -4.08 -10.56
C ILE A 99 -2.63 -3.34 -9.33
N VAL A 100 -2.62 -2.02 -9.39
CA VAL A 100 -2.97 -1.16 -8.25
C VAL A 100 -4.15 -0.29 -8.61
N VAL A 101 -5.22 -0.34 -7.82
CA VAL A 101 -6.28 0.67 -7.85
C VAL A 101 -5.85 1.80 -6.92
N ALA A 102 -5.29 2.86 -7.50
CA ALA A 102 -4.65 3.91 -6.74
C ALA A 102 -5.58 5.09 -6.48
N HIS A 103 -5.59 5.55 -5.25
CA HIS A 103 -6.27 6.76 -4.80
C HIS A 103 -5.30 7.90 -4.49
N ARG A 104 -3.98 7.66 -4.59
CA ARG A 104 -2.92 8.63 -4.29
C ARG A 104 -1.99 8.80 -5.48
N LEU A 105 -1.61 10.05 -5.72
CA LEU A 105 -0.66 10.38 -6.79
C LEU A 105 0.75 9.81 -6.53
N SER A 106 1.18 9.71 -5.28
CA SER A 106 2.47 9.13 -4.92
C SER A 106 2.62 7.69 -5.41
N THR A 107 1.55 6.91 -5.38
CA THR A 107 1.54 5.51 -5.83
C THR A 107 1.66 5.36 -7.35
N ILE A 108 1.15 6.34 -8.13
CA ILE A 108 1.03 6.19 -9.58
C ILE A 108 2.14 6.86 -10.39
N LYS A 109 3.01 7.66 -9.78
CA LYS A 109 4.08 8.36 -10.51
C LYS A 109 5.12 7.43 -11.11
N ASP A 110 5.46 6.37 -10.38
CA ASP A 110 6.58 5.48 -10.68
C ASP A 110 6.15 4.14 -11.31
N VAL A 111 4.85 4.00 -11.68
CA VAL A 111 4.36 2.78 -12.34
C VAL A 111 4.68 2.76 -13.83
N ASP A 112 4.85 1.57 -14.38
CA ASP A 112 5.16 1.40 -15.81
C ASP A 112 4.03 1.88 -16.73
N ARG A 113 2.77 1.72 -16.29
CA ARG A 113 1.59 2.08 -17.07
C ARG A 113 0.38 2.42 -16.20
N ILE A 114 -0.29 3.49 -16.58
CA ILE A 114 -1.53 3.96 -15.97
C ILE A 114 -2.67 3.73 -16.96
N TYR A 115 -3.79 3.24 -16.44
CA TYR A 115 -5.07 3.15 -17.15
C TYR A 115 -6.09 4.01 -16.43
N VAL A 116 -6.63 5.01 -17.13
CA VAL A 116 -7.66 5.89 -16.59
C VAL A 116 -9.02 5.36 -17.01
N MET A 117 -9.84 5.04 -16.00
CA MET A 117 -11.17 4.50 -16.22
C MET A 117 -12.24 5.57 -15.96
N HIS A 118 -13.26 5.61 -16.83
CA HIS A 118 -14.44 6.44 -16.64
C HIS A 118 -15.68 5.67 -17.13
N GLN A 119 -16.71 5.61 -16.33
CA GLN A 119 -17.97 4.89 -16.64
C GLN A 119 -17.76 3.45 -17.11
N GLY A 120 -16.78 2.75 -16.55
CA GLY A 120 -16.49 1.34 -16.88
C GLY A 120 -15.59 1.14 -18.11
N GLU A 121 -15.17 2.20 -18.78
CA GLU A 121 -14.30 2.14 -19.96
C GLU A 121 -12.92 2.75 -19.69
N ILE A 122 -11.90 2.23 -20.36
CA ILE A 122 -10.55 2.80 -20.35
C ILE A 122 -10.50 3.97 -21.33
N CYS A 123 -10.47 5.19 -20.79
CA CYS A 123 -10.45 6.42 -21.58
C CYS A 123 -9.05 6.86 -22.00
N GLU A 124 -8.06 6.65 -21.12
CA GLU A 124 -6.67 7.04 -21.35
C GLU A 124 -5.75 5.94 -20.86
N ARG A 125 -4.58 5.85 -21.50
CA ARG A 125 -3.51 4.93 -21.09
C ARG A 125 -2.14 5.50 -21.44
N GLY A 126 -1.16 5.33 -20.56
CA GLY A 126 0.20 5.83 -20.79
C GLY A 126 1.01 5.84 -19.50
N ARG A 127 2.18 6.46 -19.56
CA ARG A 127 2.98 6.79 -18.39
C ARG A 127 2.53 8.12 -17.79
N HIS A 128 2.94 8.39 -16.57
CA HIS A 128 2.59 9.61 -15.85
C HIS A 128 2.80 10.89 -16.69
N GLU A 129 4.01 11.08 -17.22
CA GLU A 129 4.36 12.27 -18.01
C GLU A 129 3.60 12.38 -19.33
N GLU A 130 3.39 11.22 -20.00
CA GLU A 130 2.63 11.17 -21.25
C GLU A 130 1.19 11.65 -21.05
N LEU A 131 0.54 11.17 -19.98
CA LEU A 131 -0.83 11.53 -19.66
C LEU A 131 -0.95 12.97 -19.16
N LEU A 132 0.04 13.50 -18.46
CA LEU A 132 0.09 14.94 -18.13
C LEU A 132 0.18 15.81 -19.38
N ALA A 133 1.03 15.41 -20.34
CA ALA A 133 1.20 16.15 -21.62
C ALA A 133 -0.07 16.16 -22.48
N GLN A 134 -0.87 15.08 -22.41
CA GLN A 134 -2.16 14.99 -23.14
C GLN A 134 -3.22 15.95 -22.59
N ARG A 135 -3.09 16.45 -21.36
CA ARG A 135 -4.04 17.34 -20.69
C ARG A 135 -5.49 16.83 -20.68
N GLY A 136 -5.66 15.50 -20.63
CA GLY A 136 -6.94 14.83 -20.62
C GLY A 136 -7.56 14.69 -19.23
N LEU A 137 -8.30 13.59 -19.01
CA LEU A 137 -8.95 13.30 -17.73
C LEU A 137 -7.92 13.07 -16.60
N TYR A 138 -6.83 12.35 -16.90
CA TYR A 138 -5.74 12.13 -15.94
C TYR A 138 -5.16 13.46 -15.42
N TRP A 139 -4.87 14.40 -16.33
CA TRP A 139 -4.34 15.71 -15.97
C TRP A 139 -5.30 16.49 -15.07
N ARG A 140 -6.61 16.43 -15.35
CA ARG A 140 -7.64 17.08 -14.50
C ARG A 140 -7.66 16.49 -13.10
N LEU A 141 -7.62 15.16 -12.97
CA LEU A 141 -7.57 14.46 -11.68
C LEU A 141 -6.30 14.83 -10.91
N TYR A 142 -5.16 14.88 -11.61
CA TYR A 142 -3.89 15.31 -11.04
C TYR A 142 -3.97 16.73 -10.48
N GLN A 143 -4.51 17.69 -11.23
CA GLN A 143 -4.66 19.07 -10.80
C GLN A 143 -5.57 19.21 -9.57
N LEU A 144 -6.66 18.46 -9.51
CA LEU A 144 -7.58 18.47 -8.37
C LEU A 144 -6.90 17.95 -7.10
N GLN A 145 -6.11 16.90 -7.19
CA GLN A 145 -5.37 16.37 -6.04
C GLN A 145 -4.24 17.30 -5.59
N TYR A 146 -3.55 17.95 -6.53
CA TYR A 146 -2.49 18.90 -6.23
C TYR A 146 -3.04 20.16 -5.56
N ALA A 147 -4.13 20.71 -6.05
CA ALA A 147 -4.81 21.85 -5.45
C ALA A 147 -5.29 21.58 -4.02
N HIS A 148 -5.69 20.33 -3.71
CA HIS A 148 -6.06 19.92 -2.36
C HIS A 148 -4.83 19.82 -1.42
N GLN A 149 -3.67 19.47 -1.93
CA GLN A 149 -2.43 19.40 -1.15
C GLN A 149 -1.85 20.79 -0.86
N GLU A 150 -1.88 21.71 -1.82
CA GLU A 150 -1.45 23.09 -1.62
C GLU A 150 -2.40 23.89 -0.72
N GLY A 151 -3.71 23.65 -0.78
CA GLY A 151 -4.70 24.28 0.09
C GLY A 151 -4.58 23.88 1.58
N ARG A 152 -3.87 22.82 1.91
CA ARG A 152 -3.53 22.44 3.30
C ARG A 152 -2.25 23.13 3.80
N SER A 153 -1.48 23.74 2.93
CA SER A 153 -0.20 24.43 3.30
C SER A 153 -0.38 25.92 3.59
N VAL A 154 -1.60 26.46 3.51
CA VAL A 154 -1.92 27.89 3.69
C VAL A 154 -2.97 28.09 4.79
N ALA A 155 -2.84 27.37 5.92
CA ALA A 155 -3.63 27.66 7.13
C ALA A 155 -2.74 27.57 8.38
#